data_d6a8c5e4e8eb3280b28840b15ff7a8b9
#
_entry.id   d6a8c5e4e8eb3280b28840b15ff7a8b9
#
_cell.length_a   1.000
_cell.length_b   1.000
_cell.length_c   1.000
_cell.angle_alpha   90.00
_cell.angle_beta   90.00
_cell.angle_gamma   90.00
#
_symmetry.space_group_name_H-M   'P 1'
#
loop_
_entity.id
_entity.type
_entity.pdbx_description
1 polymer ?
#
loop_
_entity_poly.entity_id
_entity_poly.type
_entity_poly.pdbx_seq_one_letter_code
_entity_poly.pdbx_strand_id
1 'polypeptide(L)'
;MNVHELNYAIWTIARELVHHHRYSLMDNDEGMLTLKRRDGIRVTYLYLMPLIYGSSPANQEEIIREQLEHSMDWMKMVGLRRPAVIHRMIHLYIRTDAGKQMTGEQLKSLQLATLTDRHRVEAGLIDLIEHEVTVPKVLIPGLEAIEQFTAKNEPVPYDEHRLYDVINQWHHEMLHVQHDRVKDFEEAGRKRGAPLTIAFTVINVIVWLLMTYYGGSTSTRTLIDFGAKYGPLINEGQYWRLITPIFLHIGGLHLWFNTVALLSLGGRIERVIGPVTFLFLYLFSGFTGNVASYLFSPSISAGASGAIFGLMGALLYLSMKEPDTWGETMGFSIYSGLLMNVILGFVVPGIDNYAHFGGLAGGFLFAYLFALLTNGRTKSSAS
;
A
#
# COMPACT_ATOMS: atom_id res chain seq x y z
N MET A 1 33.89 -22.58 2.09
CA MET A 1 33.05 -21.93 1.08
C MET A 1 33.77 -20.68 0.61
N ASN A 2 33.87 -20.47 -0.69
CA ASN A 2 34.54 -19.30 -1.25
C ASN A 2 33.55 -18.12 -1.42
N VAL A 3 34.05 -16.93 -1.79
CA VAL A 3 33.22 -15.72 -1.99
C VAL A 3 32.12 -15.94 -3.03
N HIS A 4 32.35 -16.76 -4.03
CA HIS A 4 31.40 -17.06 -5.09
C HIS A 4 30.22 -17.90 -4.60
N GLU A 5 30.49 -18.88 -3.75
CA GLU A 5 29.46 -19.70 -3.11
C GLU A 5 28.57 -18.86 -2.18
N LEU A 6 29.17 -17.93 -1.46
CA LEU A 6 28.46 -17.00 -0.60
C LEU A 6 27.54 -16.08 -1.41
N ASN A 7 28.05 -15.49 -2.49
CA ASN A 7 27.23 -14.64 -3.38
C ASN A 7 26.06 -15.43 -3.98
N TYR A 8 26.31 -16.67 -4.43
CA TYR A 8 25.25 -17.53 -4.93
C TYR A 8 24.15 -17.77 -3.89
N ALA A 9 24.52 -18.05 -2.65
CA ALA A 9 23.55 -18.24 -1.56
C ALA A 9 22.72 -16.99 -1.32
N ILE A 10 23.36 -15.82 -1.23
CA ILE A 10 22.68 -14.53 -1.05
C ILE A 10 21.64 -14.29 -2.16
N TRP A 11 22.05 -14.46 -3.41
CA TRP A 11 21.19 -14.22 -4.56
C TRP A 11 20.07 -15.27 -4.71
N THR A 12 20.33 -16.51 -4.35
CA THR A 12 19.29 -17.58 -4.33
C THR A 12 18.20 -17.26 -3.34
N ILE A 13 18.58 -16.88 -2.11
CA ILE A 13 17.64 -16.48 -1.06
C ILE A 13 16.86 -15.24 -1.51
N ALA A 14 17.54 -14.23 -2.06
CA ALA A 14 16.88 -13.01 -2.51
C ALA A 14 15.87 -13.28 -3.63
N ARG A 15 16.23 -14.10 -4.61
CA ARG A 15 15.37 -14.50 -5.73
C ARG A 15 14.11 -15.18 -5.23
N GLU A 16 14.22 -16.13 -4.31
CA GLU A 16 13.08 -16.82 -3.71
C GLU A 16 12.14 -15.84 -3.00
N LEU A 17 12.69 -14.93 -2.20
CA LEU A 17 11.92 -13.94 -1.46
C LEU A 17 11.22 -12.93 -2.39
N VAL A 18 11.84 -12.54 -3.50
CA VAL A 18 11.21 -11.64 -4.48
C VAL A 18 10.10 -12.36 -5.25
N HIS A 19 10.32 -13.58 -5.72
CA HIS A 19 9.34 -14.29 -6.54
C HIS A 19 8.10 -14.75 -5.75
N HIS A 20 8.31 -15.33 -4.57
CA HIS A 20 7.25 -16.03 -3.84
C HIS A 20 6.75 -15.29 -2.60
N HIS A 21 7.55 -14.39 -2.01
CA HIS A 21 7.23 -13.73 -0.75
C HIS A 21 7.01 -12.22 -0.84
N ARG A 22 6.83 -11.67 -2.06
CA ARG A 22 6.52 -10.25 -2.35
C ARG A 22 7.55 -9.25 -1.82
N TYR A 23 8.80 -9.65 -1.73
CA TYR A 23 9.87 -8.70 -1.53
C TYR A 23 10.19 -7.97 -2.84
N SER A 24 10.73 -6.76 -2.70
CA SER A 24 11.25 -5.94 -3.78
C SER A 24 12.74 -5.72 -3.55
N LEU A 25 13.54 -5.89 -4.58
CA LEU A 25 14.96 -5.56 -4.54
C LEU A 25 15.10 -4.03 -4.50
N MET A 26 15.83 -3.52 -3.51
CA MET A 26 16.04 -2.07 -3.34
C MET A 26 17.42 -1.65 -3.81
N ASP A 27 18.44 -2.39 -3.41
CA ASP A 27 19.82 -2.06 -3.66
C ASP A 27 20.70 -3.30 -3.66
N ASN A 28 21.83 -3.20 -4.36
CA ASN A 28 22.89 -4.21 -4.41
C ASN A 28 24.22 -3.47 -4.31
N ASP A 29 24.70 -3.26 -3.10
CA ASP A 29 25.94 -2.56 -2.82
C ASP A 29 26.96 -3.53 -2.21
N GLU A 30 28.15 -3.65 -2.83
CA GLU A 30 29.33 -4.40 -2.38
C GLU A 30 29.07 -5.78 -1.73
N GLY A 31 28.14 -6.56 -2.32
CA GLY A 31 27.82 -7.93 -1.82
C GLY A 31 26.75 -7.96 -0.72
N MET A 32 26.11 -6.83 -0.43
CA MET A 32 24.94 -6.73 0.43
C MET A 32 23.70 -6.50 -0.43
N LEU A 33 22.70 -7.38 -0.28
CA LEU A 33 21.39 -7.18 -0.91
C LEU A 33 20.39 -6.62 0.07
N THR A 34 19.76 -5.52 -0.32
CA THR A 34 18.66 -4.91 0.43
C THR A 34 17.33 -5.26 -0.21
N LEU A 35 16.51 -5.98 0.52
CA LEU A 35 15.14 -6.31 0.13
C LEU A 35 14.15 -5.54 1.00
N LYS A 36 13.05 -5.11 0.41
CA LYS A 36 11.97 -4.42 1.10
C LYS A 36 10.67 -5.15 0.86
N ARG A 37 9.89 -5.32 1.93
CA ARG A 37 8.51 -5.79 1.85
C ARG A 37 7.61 -4.89 2.67
N ARG A 38 6.40 -4.65 2.17
CA ARG A 38 5.40 -3.91 2.91
C ARG A 38 4.12 -4.74 3.08
N ASP A 39 3.64 -4.79 4.33
CA ASP A 39 2.38 -5.41 4.72
C ASP A 39 1.54 -4.38 5.49
N GLY A 40 0.70 -3.66 4.77
CA GLY A 40 -0.10 -2.57 5.35
C GLY A 40 0.76 -1.41 5.87
N ILE A 41 0.64 -1.13 7.16
CA ILE A 41 1.43 -0.09 7.85
C ILE A 41 2.84 -0.56 8.25
N ARG A 42 3.16 -1.85 8.04
CA ARG A 42 4.48 -2.42 8.38
C ARG A 42 5.37 -2.46 7.15
N VAL A 43 6.57 -1.92 7.28
CA VAL A 43 7.64 -2.04 6.28
C VAL A 43 8.79 -2.83 6.89
N THR A 44 9.17 -3.92 6.24
CA THR A 44 10.30 -4.75 6.61
C THR A 44 11.41 -4.54 5.59
N TYR A 45 12.57 -4.14 6.06
CA TYR A 45 13.81 -4.12 5.29
C TYR A 45 14.62 -5.33 5.72
N LEU A 46 15.06 -6.11 4.75
CA LEU A 46 15.87 -7.30 4.96
C LEU A 46 17.21 -7.08 4.28
N TYR A 47 18.27 -7.09 5.06
CA TYR A 47 19.65 -6.99 4.60
C TYR A 47 20.25 -8.38 4.59
N LEU A 48 20.60 -8.89 3.43
CA LEU A 48 21.34 -10.12 3.25
C LEU A 48 22.81 -9.77 3.04
N MET A 49 23.68 -10.17 3.96
CA MET A 49 25.08 -9.78 3.93
C MET A 49 26.00 -10.89 4.38
N PRO A 50 27.23 -10.94 3.84
CA PRO A 50 28.22 -11.88 4.32
C PRO A 50 28.64 -11.55 5.74
N LEU A 51 28.87 -12.56 6.56
CA LEU A 51 29.64 -12.40 7.77
C LEU A 51 31.11 -12.25 7.38
N ILE A 52 31.76 -11.18 7.84
CA ILE A 52 33.04 -10.70 7.28
C ILE A 52 34.16 -11.74 7.41
N TYR A 53 34.81 -12.04 6.30
CA TYR A 53 35.95 -12.96 6.24
C TYR A 53 37.19 -12.41 6.94
N GLY A 54 37.94 -13.30 7.61
CA GLY A 54 39.30 -13.02 8.12
C GLY A 54 39.41 -12.22 9.41
N SER A 55 38.33 -11.69 9.95
CA SER A 55 38.30 -11.02 11.25
C SER A 55 38.06 -12.00 12.39
N SER A 56 38.61 -11.71 13.58
CA SER A 56 38.29 -12.48 14.78
C SER A 56 36.84 -12.28 15.18
N PRO A 57 36.19 -13.21 15.92
CA PRO A 57 34.82 -13.01 16.43
C PRO A 57 34.61 -11.69 17.16
N ALA A 58 35.62 -11.21 17.91
CA ALA A 58 35.56 -9.91 18.59
C ALA A 58 35.47 -8.72 17.64
N ASN A 59 36.23 -8.74 16.54
CA ASN A 59 36.17 -7.70 15.53
C ASN A 59 34.85 -7.75 14.75
N GLN A 60 34.31 -8.93 14.52
CA GLN A 60 32.98 -9.10 13.89
C GLN A 60 31.87 -8.53 14.79
N GLU A 61 31.96 -8.75 16.11
CA GLU A 61 31.03 -8.18 17.08
C GLU A 61 31.01 -6.66 17.01
N GLU A 62 32.17 -6.01 16.95
CA GLU A 62 32.29 -4.55 16.86
C GLU A 62 31.66 -4.02 15.57
N ILE A 63 31.98 -4.64 14.44
CA ILE A 63 31.43 -4.24 13.12
C ILE A 63 29.91 -4.42 13.06
N ILE A 64 29.40 -5.55 13.53
CA ILE A 64 27.96 -5.80 13.57
C ILE A 64 27.26 -4.77 14.46
N ARG A 65 27.83 -4.46 15.62
CA ARG A 65 27.31 -3.45 16.54
C ARG A 65 27.24 -2.07 15.86
N GLU A 66 28.29 -1.66 15.21
CA GLU A 66 28.35 -0.39 14.47
C GLU A 66 27.31 -0.33 13.33
N GLN A 67 27.17 -1.39 12.55
CA GLN A 67 26.15 -1.48 11.50
C GLN A 67 24.72 -1.40 12.07
N LEU A 68 24.45 -2.06 13.18
CA LEU A 68 23.13 -2.01 13.83
C LEU A 68 22.85 -0.63 14.44
N GLU A 69 23.85 0.02 15.04
CA GLU A 69 23.72 1.39 15.56
C GLU A 69 23.44 2.39 14.43
N HIS A 70 24.14 2.30 13.31
CA HIS A 70 23.88 3.14 12.13
C HIS A 70 22.44 2.92 11.60
N SER A 71 22.00 1.68 11.54
CA SER A 71 20.63 1.33 11.16
C SER A 71 19.59 1.87 12.14
N MET A 72 19.90 1.88 13.42
CA MET A 72 19.03 2.48 14.45
C MET A 72 18.90 4.00 14.29
N ASP A 73 19.96 4.70 13.94
CA ASP A 73 19.91 6.14 13.71
C ASP A 73 19.12 6.48 12.44
N TRP A 74 19.28 5.70 11.38
CA TRP A 74 18.44 5.81 10.19
C TRP A 74 16.97 5.56 10.51
N MET A 75 16.65 4.54 11.31
CA MET A 75 15.29 4.21 11.75
C MET A 75 14.66 5.33 12.57
N LYS A 76 15.41 6.00 13.44
CA LYS A 76 14.93 7.18 14.19
C LYS A 76 14.49 8.29 13.21
N MET A 77 15.30 8.59 12.21
CA MET A 77 14.98 9.61 11.20
C MET A 77 13.73 9.27 10.39
N VAL A 78 13.60 8.00 9.94
CA VAL A 78 12.45 7.53 9.18
C VAL A 78 11.19 7.51 10.04
N GLY A 79 11.29 7.08 11.28
CA GLY A 79 10.19 7.06 12.24
C GLY A 79 9.62 8.46 12.52
N LEU A 80 10.49 9.48 12.63
CA LEU A 80 10.07 10.87 12.78
C LEU A 80 9.34 11.40 11.54
N ARG A 81 9.76 11.00 10.34
CA ARG A 81 9.13 11.42 9.08
C ARG A 81 7.81 10.70 8.78
N ARG A 82 7.62 9.47 9.28
CA ARG A 82 6.46 8.62 9.02
C ARG A 82 5.96 7.92 10.29
N PRO A 83 5.45 8.65 11.28
CA PRO A 83 5.11 8.11 12.61
C PRO A 83 3.99 7.05 12.60
N ALA A 84 3.17 7.01 11.54
CA ALA A 84 2.09 6.03 11.40
C ALA A 84 2.57 4.66 10.85
N VAL A 85 3.80 4.58 10.35
CA VAL A 85 4.36 3.37 9.73
C VAL A 85 5.22 2.63 10.75
N ILE A 86 5.06 1.30 10.79
CA ILE A 86 5.91 0.41 11.59
C ILE A 86 7.08 -0.03 10.72
N HIS A 87 8.29 0.35 11.10
CA HIS A 87 9.49 -0.05 10.38
C HIS A 87 10.22 -1.17 11.13
N ARG A 88 10.61 -2.19 10.39
CA ARG A 88 11.51 -3.25 10.86
C ARG A 88 12.68 -3.35 9.93
N MET A 89 13.85 -3.49 10.51
CA MET A 89 15.08 -3.71 9.77
C MET A 89 15.73 -4.96 10.34
N ILE A 90 16.01 -5.91 9.48
CA ILE A 90 16.54 -7.21 9.86
C ILE A 90 17.82 -7.44 9.08
N HIS A 91 18.93 -7.54 9.77
CA HIS A 91 20.23 -7.88 9.21
C HIS A 91 20.40 -9.40 9.31
N LEU A 92 20.42 -10.09 8.17
CA LEU A 92 20.72 -11.52 8.09
C LEU A 92 22.16 -11.71 7.64
N TYR A 93 23.00 -12.05 8.59
CA TYR A 93 24.40 -12.38 8.34
C TYR A 93 24.51 -13.82 7.88
N ILE A 94 25.33 -14.08 6.86
CA ILE A 94 25.52 -15.42 6.30
C ILE A 94 26.91 -15.92 6.69
N ARG A 95 26.94 -17.01 7.45
CA ARG A 95 28.15 -17.66 7.94
C ARG A 95 28.57 -18.78 7.03
N THR A 96 29.88 -18.79 6.68
CA THR A 96 30.48 -19.75 5.73
C THR A 96 31.76 -20.41 6.22
N ASP A 97 32.26 -20.05 7.41
CA ASP A 97 33.48 -20.60 8.02
C ASP A 97 33.30 -20.90 9.50
N ALA A 98 33.42 -22.17 9.89
CA ALA A 98 33.18 -22.65 11.26
C ALA A 98 34.20 -22.16 12.29
N GLY A 99 35.44 -21.87 11.87
CA GLY A 99 36.53 -21.60 12.80
C GLY A 99 36.82 -20.15 13.13
N LYS A 100 36.34 -19.23 12.28
CA LYS A 100 36.74 -17.81 12.31
C LYS A 100 35.57 -16.84 12.40
N GLN A 101 34.37 -17.33 12.39
CA GLN A 101 33.17 -16.50 12.35
C GLN A 101 32.29 -16.72 13.60
N MET A 102 31.56 -15.67 13.96
CA MET A 102 30.66 -15.66 15.09
C MET A 102 29.54 -16.71 14.94
N THR A 103 29.16 -17.33 16.04
CA THR A 103 28.05 -18.31 16.10
C THR A 103 26.71 -17.59 16.35
N GLY A 104 25.59 -18.31 16.11
CA GLY A 104 24.25 -17.81 16.41
C GLY A 104 24.04 -17.44 17.89
N GLU A 105 24.65 -18.17 18.83
CA GLU A 105 24.58 -17.85 20.25
C GLU A 105 25.32 -16.56 20.61
N GLN A 106 26.50 -16.33 20.00
CA GLN A 106 27.26 -15.11 20.16
C GLN A 106 26.48 -13.91 19.54
N LEU A 107 25.83 -14.10 18.39
CA LEU A 107 24.99 -13.07 17.81
C LEU A 107 23.77 -12.74 18.68
N LYS A 108 23.14 -13.74 19.29
CA LYS A 108 22.03 -13.52 20.23
C LYS A 108 22.43 -12.66 21.44
N SER A 109 23.70 -12.74 21.88
CA SER A 109 24.20 -11.92 22.99
C SER A 109 24.34 -10.44 22.63
N LEU A 110 24.41 -10.11 21.33
CA LEU A 110 24.46 -8.74 20.79
C LEU A 110 23.11 -8.03 20.79
N GLN A 111 22.06 -8.61 21.36
CA GLN A 111 20.71 -8.05 21.34
C GLN A 111 20.73 -6.56 21.71
N LEU A 112 20.70 -5.74 20.69
CA LEU A 112 20.60 -4.29 20.82
C LEU A 112 19.19 -3.90 21.22
N ALA A 113 19.10 -2.95 22.13
CA ALA A 113 17.84 -2.42 22.60
C ALA A 113 16.96 -1.98 21.42
N THR A 114 15.73 -2.44 21.41
CA THR A 114 14.71 -1.97 20.47
C THR A 114 14.44 -0.49 20.74
N LEU A 115 14.45 0.33 19.68
CA LEU A 115 14.18 1.78 19.80
C LEU A 115 12.79 2.08 20.35
N THR A 116 11.80 1.32 19.90
CA THR A 116 10.39 1.38 20.33
C THR A 116 9.68 0.11 19.87
N ASP A 117 8.47 -0.15 20.36
CA ASP A 117 7.64 -1.25 19.84
C ASP A 117 7.29 -1.11 18.34
N ARG A 118 7.42 0.09 17.76
CA ARG A 118 7.10 0.40 16.36
C ARG A 118 8.29 0.36 15.42
N HIS A 119 9.51 0.59 15.92
CA HIS A 119 10.73 0.67 15.11
C HIS A 119 11.79 -0.23 15.70
N ARG A 120 12.11 -1.31 14.99
CA ARG A 120 13.04 -2.34 15.47
C ARG A 120 14.13 -2.59 14.45
N VAL A 121 15.36 -2.71 14.97
CA VAL A 121 16.51 -3.24 14.23
C VAL A 121 16.92 -4.53 14.92
N GLU A 122 17.03 -5.59 14.16
CA GLU A 122 17.28 -6.94 14.66
C GLU A 122 18.35 -7.62 13.79
N ALA A 123 19.10 -8.55 14.37
CA ALA A 123 20.10 -9.34 13.66
C ALA A 123 19.75 -10.83 13.72
N GLY A 124 20.02 -11.54 12.64
CA GLY A 124 19.91 -12.97 12.52
C GLY A 124 21.12 -13.57 11.80
N LEU A 125 21.29 -14.87 11.91
CA LEU A 125 22.37 -15.63 11.29
C LEU A 125 21.80 -16.76 10.43
N ILE A 126 22.25 -16.84 9.19
CA ILE A 126 22.11 -18.01 8.33
C ILE A 126 23.44 -18.76 8.37
N ASP A 127 23.44 -19.88 9.05
CA ASP A 127 24.63 -20.72 9.20
C ASP A 127 24.62 -21.82 8.15
N LEU A 128 25.42 -21.64 7.09
CA LEU A 128 25.54 -22.62 6.01
C LEU A 128 26.44 -23.79 6.36
N ILE A 129 27.12 -23.76 7.52
CA ILE A 129 27.96 -24.84 8.02
C ILE A 129 27.16 -25.81 8.88
N GLU A 130 26.43 -25.26 9.84
CA GLU A 130 25.60 -26.06 10.75
C GLU A 130 24.18 -26.28 10.20
N HIS A 131 23.89 -25.73 9.01
CA HIS A 131 22.56 -25.78 8.35
C HIS A 131 21.44 -25.25 9.23
N GLU A 132 21.72 -24.21 10.01
CA GLU A 132 20.78 -23.62 10.96
C GLU A 132 20.51 -22.14 10.64
N VAL A 133 19.26 -21.71 10.88
CA VAL A 133 18.86 -20.30 10.76
C VAL A 133 18.48 -19.79 12.14
N THR A 134 19.29 -18.86 12.65
CA THR A 134 19.02 -18.17 13.92
C THR A 134 18.46 -16.79 13.60
N VAL A 135 17.19 -16.59 13.85
CA VAL A 135 16.52 -15.29 13.62
C VAL A 135 15.88 -14.77 14.91
N PRO A 136 15.68 -13.44 15.01
CA PRO A 136 14.92 -12.87 16.11
C PRO A 136 13.52 -13.47 16.17
N LYS A 137 12.84 -13.38 17.33
CA LYS A 137 11.45 -13.85 17.54
C LYS A 137 10.41 -13.06 16.72
N VAL A 138 10.75 -12.64 15.51
CA VAL A 138 9.93 -11.85 14.60
C VAL A 138 9.60 -12.69 13.39
N LEU A 139 8.34 -12.68 13.00
CA LEU A 139 7.89 -13.34 11.79
C LEU A 139 8.53 -12.64 10.57
N ILE A 140 9.49 -13.31 9.93
CA ILE A 140 10.05 -12.94 8.64
C ILE A 140 9.22 -13.68 7.59
N PRO A 141 8.44 -12.99 6.74
CA PRO A 141 7.74 -13.66 5.66
C PRO A 141 8.76 -14.33 4.72
N GLY A 142 8.60 -15.62 4.47
CA GLY A 142 9.57 -16.40 3.69
C GLY A 142 10.69 -17.03 4.50
N LEU A 143 10.65 -16.98 5.82
CA LEU A 143 11.64 -17.66 6.68
C LEU A 143 11.75 -19.15 6.37
N GLU A 144 10.62 -19.83 6.16
CA GLU A 144 10.59 -21.25 5.81
C GLU A 144 11.37 -21.57 4.52
N ALA A 145 11.34 -20.66 3.55
CA ALA A 145 12.10 -20.81 2.31
C ALA A 145 13.60 -20.64 2.56
N ILE A 146 14.02 -19.73 3.45
CA ILE A 146 15.41 -19.55 3.87
C ILE A 146 15.90 -20.81 4.60
N GLU A 147 15.11 -21.34 5.53
CA GLU A 147 15.41 -22.58 6.28
C GLU A 147 15.53 -23.79 5.34
N GLN A 148 14.60 -23.92 4.38
CA GLN A 148 14.66 -24.99 3.36
C GLN A 148 15.88 -24.89 2.47
N PHE A 149 16.26 -23.69 2.03
CA PHE A 149 17.47 -23.46 1.27
C PHE A 149 18.70 -23.86 2.07
N THR A 150 18.80 -23.41 3.31
CA THR A 150 19.92 -23.70 4.23
C THR A 150 20.07 -25.21 4.47
N ALA A 151 18.95 -25.94 4.58
CA ALA A 151 18.94 -27.38 4.82
C ALA A 151 19.30 -28.22 3.57
N LYS A 152 19.02 -27.73 2.36
CA LYS A 152 19.19 -28.51 1.12
C LYS A 152 20.62 -28.64 0.63
N ASN A 153 21.50 -27.74 1.03
CA ASN A 153 22.92 -27.72 0.64
C ASN A 153 23.13 -27.94 -0.88
N GLU A 154 22.43 -27.16 -1.71
CA GLU A 154 22.52 -27.29 -3.18
C GLU A 154 23.92 -26.92 -3.66
N PRO A 155 24.51 -27.71 -4.58
CA PRO A 155 25.85 -27.43 -5.07
C PRO A 155 25.88 -26.13 -5.89
N VAL A 156 26.83 -25.28 -5.57
CA VAL A 156 27.09 -24.02 -6.30
C VAL A 156 27.72 -24.34 -7.66
N PRO A 157 27.35 -23.65 -8.75
CA PRO A 157 28.02 -23.78 -10.04
C PRO A 157 29.52 -23.49 -9.94
N TYR A 158 30.36 -24.39 -10.41
CA TYR A 158 31.82 -24.35 -10.21
C TYR A 158 32.56 -23.34 -11.11
N ASP A 159 31.88 -22.69 -12.08
CA ASP A 159 32.46 -21.76 -13.03
C ASP A 159 32.13 -20.30 -12.65
N GLU A 160 33.16 -19.52 -12.33
CA GLU A 160 33.04 -18.12 -11.89
C GLU A 160 32.36 -17.23 -12.94
N HIS A 161 32.68 -17.39 -14.22
CA HIS A 161 32.06 -16.63 -15.30
C HIS A 161 30.56 -16.97 -15.41
N ARG A 162 30.26 -18.26 -15.30
CA ARG A 162 28.88 -18.75 -15.34
C ARG A 162 28.06 -18.27 -14.15
N LEU A 163 28.67 -18.17 -12.97
CA LEU A 163 28.04 -17.63 -11.78
C LEU A 163 27.70 -16.16 -11.96
N TYR A 164 28.62 -15.36 -12.48
CA TYR A 164 28.38 -13.95 -12.75
C TYR A 164 27.21 -13.73 -13.72
N ASP A 165 27.16 -14.50 -14.80
CA ASP A 165 26.07 -14.47 -15.78
C ASP A 165 24.73 -14.85 -15.13
N VAL A 166 24.70 -15.89 -14.30
CA VAL A 166 23.50 -16.32 -13.56
C VAL A 166 23.03 -15.26 -12.58
N ILE A 167 23.92 -14.64 -11.82
CA ILE A 167 23.59 -13.57 -10.89
C ILE A 167 23.02 -12.36 -11.64
N ASN A 168 23.63 -11.93 -12.72
CA ASN A 168 23.13 -10.84 -13.56
C ASN A 168 21.76 -11.17 -14.15
N GLN A 169 21.57 -12.39 -14.63
CA GLN A 169 20.27 -12.84 -15.12
C GLN A 169 19.20 -12.77 -14.01
N TRP A 170 19.51 -13.24 -12.80
CA TRP A 170 18.59 -13.18 -11.67
C TRP A 170 18.28 -11.74 -11.23
N HIS A 171 19.29 -10.87 -11.25
CA HIS A 171 19.09 -9.44 -10.98
C HIS A 171 18.07 -8.83 -11.96
N HIS A 172 18.28 -9.02 -13.25
CA HIS A 172 17.33 -8.56 -14.27
C HIS A 172 15.96 -9.21 -14.12
N GLU A 173 15.88 -10.51 -13.87
CA GLU A 173 14.64 -11.25 -13.63
C GLU A 173 13.85 -10.65 -12.44
N MET A 174 14.52 -10.39 -11.32
CA MET A 174 13.87 -9.80 -10.14
C MET A 174 13.35 -8.39 -10.40
N LEU A 175 14.09 -7.57 -11.15
CA LEU A 175 13.62 -6.24 -11.57
C LEU A 175 12.42 -6.34 -12.52
N HIS A 176 12.43 -7.31 -13.45
CA HIS A 176 11.30 -7.57 -14.34
C HIS A 176 10.07 -8.03 -13.57
N VAL A 177 10.20 -8.94 -12.62
CA VAL A 177 9.06 -9.38 -11.77
C VAL A 177 8.40 -8.22 -11.05
N GLN A 178 9.18 -7.25 -10.58
CA GLN A 178 8.63 -6.04 -9.96
C GLN A 178 7.87 -5.18 -10.98
N HIS A 179 8.45 -4.97 -12.15
CA HIS A 179 7.84 -4.19 -13.22
C HIS A 179 6.58 -4.86 -13.76
N ASP A 180 6.62 -6.16 -13.98
CA ASP A 180 5.50 -6.95 -14.51
C ASP A 180 4.32 -6.99 -13.54
N ARG A 181 4.55 -7.03 -12.22
CA ARG A 181 3.45 -6.91 -11.23
C ARG A 181 2.65 -5.62 -11.38
N VAL A 182 3.33 -4.50 -11.62
CA VAL A 182 2.67 -3.21 -11.85
C VAL A 182 1.95 -3.21 -13.19
N LYS A 183 2.61 -3.74 -14.23
CA LYS A 183 2.09 -3.79 -15.58
C LYS A 183 0.89 -4.73 -15.73
N ASP A 184 0.95 -5.91 -15.14
CA ASP A 184 -0.17 -6.87 -15.10
C ASP A 184 -1.39 -6.27 -14.41
N PHE A 185 -1.18 -5.52 -13.33
CA PHE A 185 -2.23 -4.81 -12.62
C PHE A 185 -2.88 -3.74 -13.51
N GLU A 186 -2.08 -2.95 -14.22
CA GLU A 186 -2.58 -1.93 -15.16
C GLU A 186 -3.28 -2.57 -16.38
N GLU A 187 -2.75 -3.67 -16.93
CA GLU A 187 -3.35 -4.36 -18.07
C GLU A 187 -4.65 -5.09 -17.70
N ALA A 188 -4.69 -5.75 -16.55
CA ALA A 188 -5.92 -6.35 -16.03
C ALA A 188 -7.00 -5.28 -15.81
N GLY A 189 -6.61 -4.10 -15.34
CA GLY A 189 -7.47 -2.93 -15.23
C GLY A 189 -7.93 -2.41 -16.60
N ARG A 190 -7.06 -2.40 -17.61
CA ARG A 190 -7.38 -1.89 -18.95
C ARG A 190 -8.38 -2.78 -19.71
N LYS A 191 -8.28 -4.09 -19.56
CA LYS A 191 -9.21 -5.08 -20.16
C LYS A 191 -10.60 -5.05 -19.53
N ARG A 192 -10.74 -4.59 -18.29
CA ARG A 192 -12.03 -4.39 -17.63
C ARG A 192 -12.58 -3.02 -17.99
N GLY A 193 -13.74 -2.93 -18.60
CA GLY A 193 -14.44 -1.66 -18.79
C GLY A 193 -14.79 -1.00 -17.44
N ALA A 194 -15.29 0.23 -17.51
CA ALA A 194 -15.81 0.95 -16.34
C ALA A 194 -17.31 1.28 -16.54
N PRO A 195 -18.19 0.27 -16.64
CA PRO A 195 -19.58 0.48 -17.01
C PRO A 195 -20.39 1.28 -15.98
N LEU A 196 -20.11 1.12 -14.67
CA LEU A 196 -20.83 1.84 -13.63
C LEU A 196 -20.38 3.31 -13.55
N THR A 197 -19.10 3.59 -13.74
CA THR A 197 -18.62 4.98 -13.86
C THR A 197 -19.34 5.71 -15.00
N ILE A 198 -19.47 5.06 -16.15
CA ILE A 198 -20.20 5.62 -17.29
C ILE A 198 -21.70 5.75 -16.96
N ALA A 199 -22.31 4.72 -16.39
CA ALA A 199 -23.71 4.73 -16.01
C ALA A 199 -24.04 5.86 -15.02
N PHE A 200 -23.24 6.02 -13.97
CA PHE A 200 -23.43 7.10 -13.00
C PHE A 200 -23.23 8.48 -13.63
N THR A 201 -22.25 8.63 -14.52
CA THR A 201 -22.08 9.88 -15.27
C THR A 201 -23.32 10.20 -16.12
N VAL A 202 -23.86 9.22 -16.84
CA VAL A 202 -25.06 9.38 -17.66
C VAL A 202 -26.27 9.71 -16.80
N ILE A 203 -26.46 9.02 -15.68
CA ILE A 203 -27.53 9.30 -14.72
C ILE A 203 -27.44 10.74 -14.21
N ASN A 204 -26.25 11.18 -13.80
CA ASN A 204 -26.03 12.55 -13.31
C ASN A 204 -26.41 13.59 -14.37
N VAL A 205 -26.02 13.38 -15.63
CA VAL A 205 -26.36 14.27 -16.74
C VAL A 205 -27.86 14.29 -16.99
N ILE A 206 -28.52 13.12 -17.05
CA ILE A 206 -29.97 13.01 -17.25
C ILE A 206 -30.73 13.72 -16.13
N VAL A 207 -30.38 13.46 -14.89
CA VAL A 207 -31.03 14.09 -13.73
C VAL A 207 -30.82 15.60 -13.75
N TRP A 208 -29.63 16.08 -14.09
CA TRP A 208 -29.35 17.49 -14.21
C TRP A 208 -30.19 18.16 -15.34
N LEU A 209 -30.35 17.51 -16.48
CA LEU A 209 -31.20 17.98 -17.58
C LEU A 209 -32.67 18.07 -17.14
N LEU A 210 -33.17 17.04 -16.43
CA LEU A 210 -34.52 17.04 -15.90
C LEU A 210 -34.72 18.18 -14.89
N MET A 211 -33.81 18.37 -13.96
CA MET A 211 -33.86 19.49 -13.00
C MET A 211 -33.86 20.84 -13.71
N THR A 212 -33.02 20.98 -14.74
CA THR A 212 -32.93 22.21 -15.52
C THR A 212 -34.24 22.49 -16.22
N TYR A 213 -34.90 21.47 -16.80
CA TYR A 213 -36.18 21.58 -17.49
C TYR A 213 -37.35 21.89 -16.54
N TYR A 214 -37.41 21.23 -15.36
CA TYR A 214 -38.54 21.33 -14.42
C TYR A 214 -38.44 22.49 -13.41
N GLY A 215 -37.45 23.34 -13.47
CA GLY A 215 -37.42 24.53 -12.59
C GLY A 215 -36.02 25.11 -12.34
N GLY A 216 -35.03 24.62 -13.04
CA GLY A 216 -33.64 25.06 -12.93
C GLY A 216 -32.81 24.30 -11.90
N SER A 217 -31.66 23.84 -12.32
CA SER A 217 -30.74 23.04 -11.46
C SER A 217 -30.05 23.85 -10.34
N THR A 218 -30.24 25.17 -10.32
CA THR A 218 -29.77 26.08 -9.24
C THR A 218 -30.89 26.50 -8.28
N SER A 219 -32.15 26.16 -8.59
CA SER A 219 -33.31 26.50 -7.80
C SER A 219 -33.36 25.61 -6.54
N THR A 220 -33.37 26.24 -5.37
CA THR A 220 -33.51 25.56 -4.08
C THR A 220 -34.74 24.64 -4.02
N ARG A 221 -35.87 25.12 -4.57
CA ARG A 221 -37.13 24.35 -4.60
C ARG A 221 -36.94 23.12 -5.47
N THR A 222 -36.42 23.25 -6.68
CA THR A 222 -36.16 22.13 -7.58
C THR A 222 -35.21 21.10 -6.93
N LEU A 223 -34.15 21.56 -6.28
CA LEU A 223 -33.23 20.69 -5.57
C LEU A 223 -33.91 19.86 -4.48
N ILE A 224 -34.80 20.50 -3.70
CA ILE A 224 -35.58 19.82 -2.65
C ILE A 224 -36.56 18.82 -3.26
N ASP A 225 -37.29 19.22 -4.30
CA ASP A 225 -38.29 18.39 -4.97
C ASP A 225 -37.63 17.14 -5.63
N PHE A 226 -36.42 17.27 -6.16
CA PHE A 226 -35.64 16.16 -6.73
C PHE A 226 -34.87 15.33 -5.70
N GLY A 227 -34.85 15.72 -4.43
CA GLY A 227 -34.30 14.90 -3.37
C GLY A 227 -32.92 15.29 -2.85
N ALA A 228 -32.57 16.57 -2.90
CA ALA A 228 -31.37 17.09 -2.23
C ALA A 228 -31.38 16.80 -0.73
N LYS A 229 -30.20 16.72 -0.12
CA LYS A 229 -30.08 16.66 1.34
C LYS A 229 -30.67 17.93 1.96
N TYR A 230 -31.73 17.74 2.70
CA TYR A 230 -32.43 18.82 3.40
C TYR A 230 -32.88 18.31 4.77
N GLY A 231 -32.23 18.81 5.81
CA GLY A 231 -32.39 18.35 7.19
C GLY A 231 -33.84 18.27 7.69
N PRO A 232 -34.70 19.31 7.50
CA PRO A 232 -36.08 19.25 7.94
C PRO A 232 -36.86 18.05 7.42
N LEU A 233 -36.78 17.76 6.13
CA LEU A 233 -37.47 16.60 5.52
C LEU A 233 -36.87 15.24 5.93
N ILE A 234 -35.56 15.20 6.21
CA ILE A 234 -34.92 13.99 6.75
C ILE A 234 -35.48 13.73 8.17
N ASN A 235 -35.67 14.77 8.98
CA ASN A 235 -36.29 14.65 10.31
C ASN A 235 -37.74 14.17 10.24
N GLU A 236 -38.44 14.43 9.14
CA GLU A 236 -39.78 13.93 8.85
C GLU A 236 -39.81 12.49 8.30
N GLY A 237 -38.63 11.81 8.25
CA GLY A 237 -38.51 10.42 7.82
C GLY A 237 -38.11 10.19 6.37
N GLN A 238 -37.79 11.26 5.61
CA GLN A 238 -37.36 11.11 4.21
C GLN A 238 -35.87 10.70 4.13
N TYR A 239 -35.50 9.55 4.72
CA TYR A 239 -34.11 9.07 4.82
C TYR A 239 -33.46 8.77 3.46
N TRP A 240 -34.24 8.55 2.41
CA TRP A 240 -33.73 8.40 1.03
C TRP A 240 -32.92 9.61 0.54
N ARG A 241 -33.15 10.79 1.15
CA ARG A 241 -32.34 12.01 0.93
C ARG A 241 -30.89 11.91 1.44
N LEU A 242 -30.50 10.80 2.04
CA LEU A 242 -29.11 10.49 2.33
C LEU A 242 -28.41 9.77 1.16
N ILE A 243 -29.16 9.34 0.13
CA ILE A 243 -28.63 8.65 -1.06
C ILE A 243 -28.83 9.49 -2.33
N THR A 244 -30.04 10.02 -2.54
CA THR A 244 -30.39 10.71 -3.80
C THR A 244 -29.53 11.93 -4.14
N PRO A 245 -28.99 12.71 -3.16
CA PRO A 245 -28.17 13.86 -3.48
C PRO A 245 -26.92 13.52 -4.30
N ILE A 246 -26.43 12.27 -4.24
CA ILE A 246 -25.26 11.79 -4.99
C ILE A 246 -25.44 12.01 -6.51
N PHE A 247 -26.69 12.01 -6.99
CA PHE A 247 -27.03 12.11 -8.41
C PHE A 247 -27.50 13.50 -8.84
N LEU A 248 -27.65 14.44 -7.89
CA LEU A 248 -28.11 15.80 -8.16
C LEU A 248 -26.93 16.75 -8.30
N HIS A 249 -27.05 17.79 -9.15
CA HIS A 249 -25.97 18.75 -9.35
C HIS A 249 -26.48 20.19 -9.41
N ILE A 250 -25.84 21.06 -8.64
CA ILE A 250 -26.20 22.50 -8.56
C ILE A 250 -25.48 23.26 -9.67
N GLY A 251 -26.16 23.44 -10.81
CA GLY A 251 -25.60 24.11 -11.97
C GLY A 251 -24.65 23.26 -12.81
N GLY A 252 -24.44 23.71 -14.07
CA GLY A 252 -23.67 22.95 -15.05
C GLY A 252 -22.18 22.83 -14.76
N LEU A 253 -21.60 23.88 -14.15
CA LEU A 253 -20.17 23.86 -13.81
C LEU A 253 -19.86 22.83 -12.71
N HIS A 254 -20.74 22.70 -11.72
CA HIS A 254 -20.63 21.68 -10.68
C HIS A 254 -20.75 20.26 -11.27
N LEU A 255 -21.70 20.02 -12.17
CA LEU A 255 -21.81 18.77 -12.91
C LEU A 255 -20.53 18.46 -13.71
N TRP A 256 -19.98 19.46 -14.39
CA TRP A 256 -18.78 19.31 -15.19
C TRP A 256 -17.59 18.82 -14.34
N PHE A 257 -17.28 19.50 -13.25
CA PHE A 257 -16.16 19.10 -12.37
C PHE A 257 -16.35 17.69 -11.78
N ASN A 258 -17.57 17.36 -11.32
CA ASN A 258 -17.86 16.03 -10.82
C ASN A 258 -17.76 14.96 -11.91
N THR A 259 -18.20 15.26 -13.14
CA THR A 259 -18.08 14.36 -14.30
C THR A 259 -16.62 14.06 -14.63
N VAL A 260 -15.79 15.11 -14.74
CA VAL A 260 -14.35 14.94 -15.01
C VAL A 260 -13.67 14.12 -13.92
N ALA A 261 -13.95 14.43 -12.65
CA ALA A 261 -13.40 13.71 -11.52
C ALA A 261 -13.88 12.24 -11.49
N LEU A 262 -15.16 11.99 -11.72
CA LEU A 262 -15.73 10.64 -11.73
C LEU A 262 -15.17 9.78 -12.87
N LEU A 263 -15.08 10.32 -14.09
CA LEU A 263 -14.53 9.60 -15.25
C LEU A 263 -13.05 9.29 -15.06
N SER A 264 -12.27 10.25 -14.54
CA SER A 264 -10.82 10.06 -14.37
C SER A 264 -10.49 9.13 -13.21
N LEU A 265 -11.09 9.33 -12.05
CA LEU A 265 -10.80 8.57 -10.83
C LEU A 265 -11.63 7.29 -10.74
N GLY A 266 -12.95 7.42 -10.92
CA GLY A 266 -13.89 6.31 -10.82
C GLY A 266 -13.59 5.23 -11.84
N GLY A 267 -13.32 5.61 -13.09
CA GLY A 267 -12.98 4.66 -14.15
C GLY A 267 -11.71 3.85 -13.86
N ARG A 268 -10.72 4.45 -13.21
CA ARG A 268 -9.50 3.71 -12.78
C ARG A 268 -9.80 2.74 -11.66
N ILE A 269 -10.52 3.20 -10.63
CA ILE A 269 -10.86 2.37 -9.46
C ILE A 269 -11.76 1.22 -9.87
N GLU A 270 -12.81 1.47 -10.64
CA GLU A 270 -13.76 0.44 -11.06
C GLU A 270 -13.07 -0.68 -11.84
N ARG A 271 -12.17 -0.33 -12.78
CA ARG A 271 -11.40 -1.31 -13.52
C ARG A 271 -10.57 -2.23 -12.63
N VAL A 272 -10.08 -1.70 -11.51
CA VAL A 272 -9.23 -2.45 -10.59
C VAL A 272 -10.03 -3.31 -9.64
N ILE A 273 -10.97 -2.71 -8.90
CA ILE A 273 -11.72 -3.43 -7.85
C ILE A 273 -12.94 -4.18 -8.40
N GLY A 274 -13.29 -3.94 -9.67
CA GLY A 274 -14.47 -4.49 -10.32
C GLY A 274 -15.76 -3.71 -10.03
N PRO A 275 -16.79 -3.89 -10.89
CA PRO A 275 -18.00 -3.06 -10.83
C PRO A 275 -18.81 -3.26 -9.55
N VAL A 276 -18.91 -4.47 -9.02
CA VAL A 276 -19.70 -4.75 -7.82
C VAL A 276 -19.10 -4.07 -6.59
N THR A 277 -17.80 -4.19 -6.37
CA THR A 277 -17.11 -3.53 -5.26
C THR A 277 -17.15 -2.01 -5.40
N PHE A 278 -16.99 -1.51 -6.64
CA PHE A 278 -17.10 -0.09 -6.95
C PHE A 278 -18.50 0.47 -6.64
N LEU A 279 -19.56 -0.25 -6.99
CA LEU A 279 -20.93 0.14 -6.66
C LEU A 279 -21.12 0.39 -5.15
N PHE A 280 -20.72 -0.60 -4.34
CA PHE A 280 -20.86 -0.47 -2.89
C PHE A 280 -19.95 0.63 -2.32
N LEU A 281 -18.71 0.75 -2.78
CA LEU A 281 -17.81 1.82 -2.38
C LEU A 281 -18.39 3.20 -2.69
N TYR A 282 -18.89 3.41 -3.90
CA TYR A 282 -19.43 4.69 -4.35
C TYR A 282 -20.66 5.11 -3.55
N LEU A 283 -21.64 4.19 -3.44
CA LEU A 283 -22.89 4.47 -2.71
C LEU A 283 -22.66 4.64 -1.20
N PHE A 284 -21.83 3.79 -0.61
CA PHE A 284 -21.50 3.89 0.82
C PHE A 284 -20.77 5.21 1.13
N SER A 285 -19.82 5.59 0.31
CA SER A 285 -19.08 6.85 0.48
C SER A 285 -19.99 8.07 0.32
N GLY A 286 -20.87 8.07 -0.66
CA GLY A 286 -21.84 9.14 -0.84
C GLY A 286 -22.85 9.21 0.32
N PHE A 287 -23.29 8.06 0.82
CA PHE A 287 -24.16 7.97 2.01
C PHE A 287 -23.46 8.55 3.23
N THR A 288 -22.24 8.13 3.57
CA THR A 288 -21.49 8.64 4.73
C THR A 288 -21.20 10.14 4.60
N GLY A 289 -20.95 10.63 3.38
CA GLY A 289 -20.84 12.05 3.08
C GLY A 289 -22.13 12.81 3.41
N ASN A 290 -23.26 12.31 2.91
CA ASN A 290 -24.56 12.96 3.18
C ASN A 290 -24.98 12.85 4.65
N VAL A 291 -24.62 11.78 5.36
CA VAL A 291 -24.82 11.67 6.81
C VAL A 291 -23.99 12.73 7.54
N ALA A 292 -22.71 12.90 7.21
CA ALA A 292 -21.89 13.94 7.82
C ALA A 292 -22.43 15.34 7.52
N SER A 293 -22.85 15.58 6.26
CA SER A 293 -23.52 16.83 5.91
C SER A 293 -24.81 17.07 6.69
N TYR A 294 -25.63 16.04 6.87
CA TYR A 294 -26.87 16.15 7.66
C TYR A 294 -26.59 16.50 9.14
N LEU A 295 -25.56 15.90 9.73
CA LEU A 295 -25.23 16.10 11.13
C LEU A 295 -24.56 17.46 11.40
N PHE A 296 -23.77 17.97 10.47
CA PHE A 296 -22.88 19.11 10.73
C PHE A 296 -23.14 20.34 9.85
N SER A 297 -23.98 20.24 8.81
CA SER A 297 -24.30 21.36 7.91
C SER A 297 -25.81 21.57 7.80
N PRO A 298 -26.33 22.76 8.13
CA PRO A 298 -27.75 23.09 7.95
C PRO A 298 -28.11 23.35 6.49
N SER A 299 -27.11 23.54 5.61
CA SER A 299 -27.30 23.90 4.19
C SER A 299 -27.83 22.72 3.39
N ILE A 300 -28.56 23.02 2.30
CA ILE A 300 -28.92 22.03 1.29
C ILE A 300 -27.63 21.55 0.62
N SER A 301 -27.55 20.24 0.38
CA SER A 301 -26.39 19.63 -0.30
C SER A 301 -26.84 18.70 -1.41
N ALA A 302 -26.11 18.74 -2.53
CA ALA A 302 -26.31 17.90 -3.70
C ALA A 302 -25.02 17.84 -4.51
N GLY A 303 -24.64 16.65 -4.94
CA GLY A 303 -23.44 16.41 -5.77
C GLY A 303 -22.85 15.01 -5.57
N ALA A 304 -22.21 14.51 -6.60
CA ALA A 304 -21.44 13.27 -6.55
C ALA A 304 -20.14 13.39 -5.75
N SER A 305 -19.77 14.60 -5.35
CA SER A 305 -18.46 14.91 -4.76
C SER A 305 -18.16 14.13 -3.48
N GLY A 306 -19.16 13.92 -2.60
CA GLY A 306 -18.99 13.07 -1.41
C GLY A 306 -18.56 11.65 -1.76
N ALA A 307 -19.19 11.04 -2.77
CA ALA A 307 -18.77 9.72 -3.26
C ALA A 307 -17.39 9.75 -3.90
N ILE A 308 -17.06 10.79 -4.68
CA ILE A 308 -15.74 10.97 -5.31
C ILE A 308 -14.63 11.14 -4.26
N PHE A 309 -14.88 11.91 -3.20
CA PHE A 309 -13.97 11.97 -2.05
C PHE A 309 -13.80 10.61 -1.36
N GLY A 310 -14.86 9.79 -1.34
CA GLY A 310 -14.76 8.41 -0.88
C GLY A 310 -13.87 7.54 -1.76
N LEU A 311 -13.90 7.71 -3.07
CA LEU A 311 -12.94 7.06 -3.98
C LEU A 311 -11.51 7.48 -3.66
N MET A 312 -11.27 8.77 -3.38
CA MET A 312 -9.95 9.24 -2.91
C MET A 312 -9.56 8.64 -1.56
N GLY A 313 -10.51 8.48 -0.63
CA GLY A 313 -10.30 7.82 0.66
C GLY A 313 -9.89 6.35 0.52
N ALA A 314 -10.55 5.63 -0.37
CA ALA A 314 -10.20 4.25 -0.69
C ALA A 314 -8.79 4.14 -1.31
N LEU A 315 -8.44 5.03 -2.25
CA LEU A 315 -7.10 5.09 -2.82
C LEU A 315 -6.04 5.48 -1.79
N LEU A 316 -6.36 6.40 -0.88
CA LEU A 316 -5.47 6.75 0.22
C LEU A 316 -5.15 5.51 1.07
N TYR A 317 -6.16 4.72 1.44
CA TYR A 317 -5.96 3.45 2.14
C TYR A 317 -5.09 2.47 1.32
N LEU A 318 -5.41 2.28 0.04
CA LEU A 318 -4.67 1.36 -0.84
C LEU A 318 -3.21 1.81 -1.04
N SER A 319 -2.95 3.11 -1.21
CA SER A 319 -1.59 3.64 -1.32
C SER A 319 -0.78 3.47 -0.03
N MET A 320 -1.42 3.47 1.13
CA MET A 320 -0.78 3.16 2.40
C MET A 320 -0.54 1.66 2.59
N LYS A 321 -1.43 0.82 2.07
CA LYS A 321 -1.34 -0.64 2.19
C LYS A 321 -0.36 -1.24 1.18
N GLU A 322 -0.39 -0.80 -0.06
CA GLU A 322 0.40 -1.31 -1.18
C GLU A 322 1.06 -0.15 -1.96
N PRO A 323 2.05 0.54 -1.37
CA PRO A 323 2.64 1.73 -1.98
C PRO A 323 3.44 1.42 -3.24
N ASP A 324 4.02 0.22 -3.35
CA ASP A 324 4.79 -0.19 -4.52
C ASP A 324 3.88 -0.34 -5.77
N THR A 325 2.60 -0.65 -5.55
CA THR A 325 1.60 -0.76 -6.63
C THR A 325 0.84 0.56 -6.85
N TRP A 326 0.46 1.25 -5.78
CA TRP A 326 -0.42 2.42 -5.85
C TRP A 326 0.29 3.75 -5.56
N GLY A 327 1.39 3.70 -4.77
CA GLY A 327 2.09 4.90 -4.33
C GLY A 327 2.99 5.49 -5.40
N GLU A 328 3.68 4.69 -6.19
CA GLU A 328 4.57 5.16 -7.25
C GLU A 328 3.80 5.64 -8.48
N THR A 329 2.75 4.90 -8.86
CA THR A 329 1.95 5.21 -10.05
C THR A 329 0.91 6.31 -9.84
N MET A 330 0.39 6.47 -8.62
CA MET A 330 -0.72 7.38 -8.34
C MET A 330 -0.49 8.30 -7.13
N GLY A 331 0.53 8.06 -6.30
CA GLY A 331 0.68 8.71 -5.00
C GLY A 331 0.69 10.24 -5.08
N PHE A 332 1.54 10.82 -5.91
CA PHE A 332 1.60 12.27 -6.06
C PHE A 332 0.28 12.85 -6.59
N SER A 333 -0.34 12.21 -7.58
CA SER A 333 -1.62 12.64 -8.16
C SER A 333 -2.78 12.55 -7.18
N ILE A 334 -2.80 11.53 -6.30
CA ILE A 334 -3.83 11.38 -5.27
C ILE A 334 -3.68 12.46 -4.20
N TYR A 335 -2.47 12.64 -3.67
CA TYR A 335 -2.22 13.60 -2.60
C TYR A 335 -2.41 15.04 -3.08
N SER A 336 -1.90 15.39 -4.26
CA SER A 336 -2.07 16.73 -4.85
C SER A 336 -3.53 17.00 -5.23
N GLY A 337 -4.22 16.01 -5.79
CA GLY A 337 -5.65 16.12 -6.10
C GLY A 337 -6.51 16.28 -4.85
N LEU A 338 -6.25 15.52 -3.79
CA LEU A 338 -6.94 15.65 -2.51
C LEU A 338 -6.68 17.02 -1.89
N LEU A 339 -5.41 17.45 -1.82
CA LEU A 339 -5.05 18.76 -1.28
C LEU A 339 -5.72 19.90 -2.04
N MET A 340 -5.68 19.86 -3.38
CA MET A 340 -6.33 20.87 -4.22
C MET A 340 -7.85 20.92 -3.97
N ASN A 341 -8.51 19.76 -3.90
CA ASN A 341 -9.96 19.72 -3.66
C ASN A 341 -10.32 20.20 -2.25
N VAL A 342 -9.49 19.90 -1.24
CA VAL A 342 -9.65 20.44 0.13
C VAL A 342 -9.51 21.97 0.10
N ILE A 343 -8.47 22.52 -0.54
CA ILE A 343 -8.28 23.96 -0.65
C ILE A 343 -9.48 24.60 -1.35
N LEU A 344 -9.93 24.08 -2.49
CA LEU A 344 -11.09 24.57 -3.22
C LEU A 344 -12.35 24.54 -2.37
N GLY A 345 -12.53 23.52 -1.54
CA GLY A 345 -13.64 23.39 -0.62
C GLY A 345 -13.76 24.54 0.42
N PHE A 346 -12.62 25.12 0.79
CA PHE A 346 -12.61 26.29 1.70
C PHE A 346 -12.63 27.63 0.97
N VAL A 347 -12.14 27.70 -0.26
CA VAL A 347 -12.05 28.93 -1.05
C VAL A 347 -13.35 29.23 -1.81
N VAL A 348 -14.04 28.19 -2.31
CA VAL A 348 -15.25 28.34 -3.12
C VAL A 348 -16.48 28.29 -2.22
N PRO A 349 -17.27 29.38 -2.14
CA PRO A 349 -18.50 29.40 -1.35
C PRO A 349 -19.52 28.36 -1.83
N GLY A 350 -20.22 27.73 -0.87
CA GLY A 350 -21.30 26.78 -1.18
C GLY A 350 -20.84 25.33 -1.35
N ILE A 351 -19.55 25.05 -1.22
CA ILE A 351 -19.05 23.67 -1.16
C ILE A 351 -19.31 23.07 0.24
N ASP A 352 -19.89 21.87 0.25
CA ASP A 352 -20.18 21.14 1.47
C ASP A 352 -18.97 20.28 1.90
N ASN A 353 -18.09 20.89 2.69
CA ASN A 353 -16.89 20.22 3.20
C ASN A 353 -17.22 19.03 4.12
N TYR A 354 -18.35 19.07 4.84
CA TYR A 354 -18.76 17.94 5.69
C TYR A 354 -19.09 16.71 4.84
N ALA A 355 -19.77 16.90 3.69
CA ALA A 355 -20.03 15.83 2.74
C ALA A 355 -18.71 15.25 2.17
N HIS A 356 -17.72 16.10 1.89
CA HIS A 356 -16.41 15.70 1.38
C HIS A 356 -15.62 14.86 2.41
N PHE A 357 -15.48 15.37 3.65
CA PHE A 357 -14.76 14.64 4.69
C PHE A 357 -15.47 13.37 5.13
N GLY A 358 -16.80 13.40 5.21
CA GLY A 358 -17.61 12.22 5.52
C GLY A 358 -17.48 11.14 4.45
N GLY A 359 -17.45 11.53 3.17
CA GLY A 359 -17.22 10.64 2.04
C GLY A 359 -15.81 10.06 2.07
N LEU A 360 -14.78 10.90 2.26
CA LEU A 360 -13.38 10.48 2.38
C LEU A 360 -13.19 9.42 3.47
N ALA A 361 -13.71 9.70 4.67
CA ALA A 361 -13.63 8.79 5.80
C ALA A 361 -14.38 7.48 5.53
N GLY A 362 -15.58 7.56 4.92
CA GLY A 362 -16.38 6.40 4.54
C GLY A 362 -15.67 5.51 3.53
N GLY A 363 -15.09 6.09 2.48
CA GLY A 363 -14.35 5.33 1.47
C GLY A 363 -13.08 4.68 2.02
N PHE A 364 -12.35 5.38 2.88
CA PHE A 364 -11.19 4.81 3.59
C PHE A 364 -11.61 3.62 4.46
N LEU A 365 -12.67 3.78 5.25
CA LEU A 365 -13.20 2.73 6.11
C LEU A 365 -13.70 1.52 5.29
N PHE A 366 -14.40 1.77 4.19
CA PHE A 366 -14.86 0.71 3.30
C PHE A 366 -13.69 -0.12 2.76
N ALA A 367 -12.64 0.54 2.25
CA ALA A 367 -11.47 -0.14 1.73
C ALA A 367 -10.72 -0.92 2.82
N TYR A 368 -10.63 -0.38 4.03
CA TYR A 368 -10.06 -1.06 5.19
C TYR A 368 -10.83 -2.35 5.53
N LEU A 369 -12.15 -2.26 5.69
CA LEU A 369 -13.00 -3.41 6.01
C LEU A 369 -13.00 -4.45 4.91
N PHE A 370 -13.07 -4.03 3.65
CA PHE A 370 -12.99 -4.92 2.50
C PHE A 370 -11.68 -5.70 2.47
N ALA A 371 -10.57 -5.04 2.77
CA ALA A 371 -9.26 -5.68 2.86
C ALA A 371 -9.17 -6.70 4.01
N LEU A 372 -9.81 -6.45 5.15
CA LEU A 372 -9.87 -7.43 6.24
C LEU A 372 -10.65 -8.68 5.83
N LEU A 373 -11.78 -8.52 5.15
CA LEU A 373 -12.64 -9.62 4.71
C LEU A 373 -12.00 -10.49 3.61
N THR A 374 -11.19 -9.88 2.74
CA THR A 374 -10.52 -10.60 1.64
C THR A 374 -9.22 -11.29 2.06
N ASN A 375 -8.44 -10.70 2.99
CA ASN A 375 -7.22 -11.33 3.51
C ASN A 375 -7.51 -12.59 4.36
N GLY A 376 -8.72 -12.74 4.90
CA GLY A 376 -9.14 -13.95 5.62
C GLY A 376 -9.37 -15.16 4.70
N ARG A 377 -9.70 -14.93 3.42
CA ARG A 377 -10.00 -16.01 2.46
C ARG A 377 -8.76 -16.66 1.85
N THR A 378 -7.66 -15.96 1.74
CA THR A 378 -6.39 -16.50 1.21
C THR A 378 -5.67 -17.44 2.20
N LYS A 379 -6.01 -17.40 3.50
CA LYS A 379 -5.47 -18.34 4.50
C LYS A 379 -6.25 -19.67 4.56
N SER A 380 -7.49 -19.71 4.09
CA SER A 380 -8.33 -20.91 4.15
C SER A 380 -8.20 -21.84 2.94
N SER A 381 -7.54 -21.43 1.87
CA SER A 381 -7.32 -22.27 0.67
C SER A 381 -5.92 -22.88 0.60
N ALA A 382 -5.11 -22.70 1.66
CA ALA A 382 -3.75 -23.25 1.81
C ALA A 382 -3.63 -24.22 3.01
N SER A 383 -4.78 -24.68 3.55
CA SER A 383 -4.85 -25.73 4.57
C SER A 383 -5.38 -27.03 4.00
#